data_aff3e9dc94f3687180b8a21f8f17a082
#
_entry.id   aff3e9dc94f3687180b8a21f8f17a082
#
_cell.length_a   1.000
_cell.length_b   1.000
_cell.length_c   1.000
_cell.angle_alpha   90.00
_cell.angle_beta   90.00
_cell.angle_gamma   90.00
#
_symmetry.space_group_name_H-M   'P 1'
#
loop_
_entity.id
_entity.type
_entity.pdbx_description
1 polymer ?
#
loop_
_entity_poly.entity_id
_entity_poly.type
_entity_poly.pdbx_seq_one_letter_code
_entity_poly.pdbx_strand_id
1 'polypeptide(L)'
;EVGPVLREGENEIRVLFRSVNPEIAARQAEKFYAVGGGGTLKKFGTSQVRKEQCNSGWDWGPCCVTAGIWRDIALVAVDAARIAEIATRQEHRDGHVDVTVGVEAEAVDPRTSLTAEVALSGEGREIARDRIPLADGKGEARLRVDAPRLWWPNGMGEQPLYDLEVVLRDADGNPVDSQRRRIGLRTIELVQEKDEWGESFVFEVNGRRFFAKGANWIPGDVFQPRMTEGKYRDLLQSAVDVHMNMIRGW
;
A
#
# COMPACT_ATOMS: atom_id res chain seq x y z
N GLU A 1 2.74 -3.84 -22.15
CA GLU A 1 2.78 -5.24 -22.63
C GLU A 1 4.00 -5.46 -23.52
N VAL A 2 4.69 -6.59 -23.33
CA VAL A 2 5.89 -6.96 -24.11
C VAL A 2 5.68 -8.24 -24.95
N GLY A 3 4.55 -8.93 -24.77
CA GLY A 3 4.23 -10.16 -25.49
C GLY A 3 4.48 -10.10 -27.00
N PRO A 4 4.03 -9.04 -27.72
CA PRO A 4 4.21 -8.94 -29.17
C PRO A 4 5.67 -8.85 -29.65
N VAL A 5 6.63 -8.53 -28.76
CA VAL A 5 8.05 -8.38 -29.09
C VAL A 5 8.91 -9.53 -28.55
N LEU A 6 8.33 -10.41 -27.73
CA LEU A 6 9.02 -11.59 -27.24
C LEU A 6 9.09 -12.67 -28.33
N ARG A 7 10.16 -13.42 -28.34
CA ARG A 7 10.39 -14.58 -29.23
C ARG A 7 10.84 -15.77 -28.40
N GLU A 8 10.66 -16.95 -28.99
CA GLU A 8 11.19 -18.18 -28.41
C GLU A 8 12.72 -18.09 -28.31
N GLY A 9 13.26 -18.54 -27.18
CA GLY A 9 14.69 -18.53 -26.89
C GLY A 9 15.13 -17.23 -26.17
N GLU A 10 16.31 -16.74 -26.53
CA GLU A 10 16.94 -15.61 -25.84
C GLU A 10 16.32 -14.26 -26.25
N ASN A 11 15.97 -13.45 -25.26
CA ASN A 11 15.47 -12.09 -25.41
C ASN A 11 16.38 -11.12 -24.66
N GLU A 12 16.65 -9.94 -25.24
CA GLU A 12 17.46 -8.89 -24.63
C GLU A 12 16.59 -7.69 -24.27
N ILE A 13 16.72 -7.21 -23.04
CA ILE A 13 16.09 -5.96 -22.57
C ILE A 13 17.18 -4.93 -22.34
N ARG A 14 17.11 -3.79 -23.05
CA ARG A 14 18.00 -2.65 -22.84
C ARG A 14 17.26 -1.48 -22.22
N VAL A 15 17.73 -1.02 -21.07
CA VAL A 15 17.19 0.15 -20.39
C VAL A 15 18.27 1.24 -20.32
N LEU A 16 18.00 2.39 -20.94
CA LEU A 16 18.91 3.54 -20.92
C LEU A 16 18.42 4.58 -19.91
N PHE A 17 19.16 4.76 -18.84
CA PHE A 17 18.92 5.83 -17.86
C PHE A 17 19.66 7.09 -18.27
N ARG A 18 18.92 8.12 -18.68
CA ARG A 18 19.48 9.44 -18.96
C ARG A 18 19.46 10.30 -17.69
N SER A 19 20.33 11.29 -17.63
CA SER A 19 20.25 12.33 -16.59
C SER A 19 18.88 13.00 -16.63
N VAL A 20 18.22 13.13 -15.48
CA VAL A 20 16.93 13.84 -15.37
C VAL A 20 17.08 15.35 -15.39
N ASN A 21 18.30 15.88 -15.24
CA ASN A 21 18.55 17.33 -15.13
C ASN A 21 18.13 18.12 -16.38
N PRO A 22 18.46 17.68 -17.62
CA PRO A 22 17.98 18.36 -18.81
C PRO A 22 16.46 18.36 -18.93
N GLU A 23 15.80 17.26 -18.55
CA GLU A 23 14.35 17.14 -18.57
C GLU A 23 13.69 18.08 -17.54
N ILE A 24 14.25 18.16 -16.33
CA ILE A 24 13.81 19.11 -15.30
C ILE A 24 13.89 20.55 -15.83
N ALA A 25 15.01 20.92 -16.45
CA ALA A 25 15.22 22.25 -16.98
C ALA A 25 14.24 22.58 -18.11
N ALA A 26 14.04 21.64 -19.06
CA ALA A 26 13.11 21.83 -20.17
C ALA A 26 11.68 22.02 -19.69
N ARG A 27 11.18 21.11 -18.83
CA ARG A 27 9.82 21.21 -18.28
C ARG A 27 9.60 22.45 -17.42
N GLN A 28 10.61 22.86 -16.65
CA GLN A 28 10.52 24.10 -15.86
C GLN A 28 10.48 25.33 -16.74
N ALA A 29 11.18 25.34 -17.88
CA ALA A 29 11.15 26.45 -18.82
C ALA A 29 9.76 26.65 -19.48
N GLU A 30 8.97 25.59 -19.60
CA GLU A 30 7.59 25.65 -20.08
C GLU A 30 6.60 26.20 -19.04
N LYS A 31 6.99 26.29 -17.77
CA LYS A 31 6.15 26.73 -16.65
C LYS A 31 6.62 28.08 -16.13
N PHE A 32 5.72 29.05 -16.09
CA PHE A 32 6.03 30.37 -15.53
C PHE A 32 6.11 30.39 -13.99
N TYR A 33 5.72 29.30 -13.33
CA TYR A 33 5.79 29.16 -11.86
C TYR A 33 6.51 27.88 -11.46
N ALA A 34 7.17 27.90 -10.32
CA ALA A 34 7.72 26.72 -9.71
C ALA A 34 6.66 26.07 -8.81
N VAL A 35 6.38 24.81 -9.03
CA VAL A 35 5.52 24.02 -8.15
C VAL A 35 6.42 23.25 -7.19
N GLY A 36 6.25 23.49 -5.89
CA GLY A 36 6.99 22.80 -4.83
C GLY A 36 8.49 23.10 -4.88
N GLY A 37 9.01 23.54 -3.83
CA GLY A 37 10.38 23.93 -3.71
C GLY A 37 10.50 24.95 -2.60
N GLY A 38 10.08 24.55 -1.39
CA GLY A 38 10.48 25.27 -0.20
C GLY A 38 12.01 25.39 -0.17
N GLY A 39 12.54 26.40 0.48
CA GLY A 39 13.95 26.79 0.45
C GLY A 39 15.02 25.74 0.79
N THR A 40 14.63 24.49 1.01
CA THR A 40 15.52 23.35 1.26
C THR A 40 15.85 22.55 0.01
N LEU A 41 15.01 22.61 -1.05
CA LEU A 41 15.30 21.96 -2.32
C LEU A 41 16.40 22.73 -3.06
N LYS A 42 17.51 22.07 -3.30
CA LYS A 42 18.70 22.69 -3.94
C LYS A 42 18.60 22.77 -5.46
N LYS A 43 17.54 22.20 -6.06
CA LYS A 43 17.29 22.28 -7.49
C LYS A 43 15.88 22.74 -7.79
N PHE A 44 15.80 23.75 -8.64
CA PHE A 44 14.53 24.26 -9.13
C PHE A 44 13.90 23.31 -10.17
N GLY A 45 12.58 23.20 -10.18
CA GLY A 45 11.84 22.41 -11.18
C GLY A 45 11.81 20.90 -10.94
N THR A 46 12.30 20.40 -9.82
CA THR A 46 12.33 18.96 -9.51
C THR A 46 10.94 18.34 -9.37
N SER A 47 9.92 19.13 -9.05
CA SER A 47 8.52 18.74 -9.04
C SER A 47 7.93 18.42 -10.43
N GLN A 48 8.64 18.77 -11.50
CA GLN A 48 8.21 18.53 -12.87
C GLN A 48 8.51 17.09 -13.36
N VAL A 49 9.26 16.32 -12.58
CA VAL A 49 9.57 14.91 -12.89
C VAL A 49 9.10 14.00 -11.79
N ARG A 50 8.69 12.78 -12.17
CA ARG A 50 8.23 11.76 -11.23
C ARG A 50 9.42 11.10 -10.54
N LYS A 51 9.96 11.81 -9.56
CA LYS A 51 11.07 11.36 -8.71
C LYS A 51 10.85 11.88 -7.30
N GLU A 52 11.37 11.16 -6.31
CA GLU A 52 11.36 11.61 -4.92
C GLU A 52 12.07 12.96 -4.80
N GLN A 53 11.36 13.95 -4.28
CA GLN A 53 11.86 15.33 -4.24
C GLN A 53 13.06 15.47 -3.31
N CYS A 54 13.12 14.70 -2.23
CA CYS A 54 14.23 14.70 -1.29
C CYS A 54 15.58 14.32 -1.93
N ASN A 55 15.59 13.58 -3.05
CA ASN A 55 16.81 13.28 -3.81
C ASN A 55 17.46 14.53 -4.44
N SER A 56 16.72 15.62 -4.52
CA SER A 56 17.22 16.91 -5.01
C SER A 56 17.76 17.81 -3.89
N GLY A 57 17.94 17.24 -2.70
CA GLY A 57 18.42 17.88 -1.50
C GLY A 57 17.29 18.29 -0.57
N TRP A 58 17.49 18.03 0.70
CA TRP A 58 16.61 18.44 1.80
C TRP A 58 17.46 18.87 2.99
N ASP A 59 16.84 19.31 4.10
CA ASP A 59 17.56 19.71 5.32
C ASP A 59 18.24 18.52 6.03
N TRP A 60 17.71 17.31 5.82
CA TRP A 60 18.22 16.04 6.36
C TRP A 60 18.94 15.16 5.32
N GLY A 61 18.98 15.55 4.03
CA GLY A 61 19.52 14.72 2.97
C GLY A 61 20.33 15.46 1.92
N PRO A 62 21.42 14.85 1.40
CA PRO A 62 22.21 15.44 0.33
C PRO A 62 21.46 15.45 -1.00
N CYS A 63 21.93 16.26 -1.94
CA CYS A 63 21.46 16.26 -3.32
C CYS A 63 22.10 15.12 -4.11
N CYS A 64 21.38 14.00 -4.27
CA CYS A 64 21.82 12.81 -4.99
C CYS A 64 20.74 12.41 -6.01
N VAL A 65 20.69 13.11 -7.15
CA VAL A 65 19.69 12.88 -8.20
C VAL A 65 20.10 11.67 -9.03
N THR A 66 19.86 10.47 -8.48
CA THR A 66 20.16 9.19 -9.13
C THR A 66 19.03 8.74 -10.05
N ALA A 67 19.31 7.88 -11.01
CA ALA A 67 18.32 7.18 -11.83
C ALA A 67 18.77 5.74 -12.03
N GLY A 68 17.83 4.80 -11.97
CA GLY A 68 18.12 3.37 -12.10
C GLY A 68 16.95 2.51 -11.68
N ILE A 69 17.06 1.22 -11.97
CA ILE A 69 16.19 0.19 -11.40
C ILE A 69 16.68 -0.07 -9.98
N TRP A 70 15.85 0.18 -8.99
CA TRP A 70 16.23 0.05 -7.58
C TRP A 70 15.38 -0.97 -6.81
N ARG A 71 14.43 -1.58 -7.49
CA ARG A 71 13.64 -2.73 -7.02
C ARG A 71 13.71 -3.82 -8.07
N ASP A 72 13.24 -5.01 -7.71
CA ASP A 72 13.15 -6.12 -8.64
C ASP A 72 12.35 -5.75 -9.89
N ILE A 73 12.76 -6.26 -11.03
CA ILE A 73 12.06 -6.19 -12.29
C ILE A 73 11.73 -7.61 -12.74
N ALA A 74 10.51 -7.85 -13.12
CA ALA A 74 10.05 -9.16 -13.55
C ALA A 74 9.19 -9.05 -14.80
N LEU A 75 9.23 -10.08 -15.62
CA LEU A 75 8.23 -10.36 -16.64
C LEU A 75 7.19 -11.28 -16.02
N VAL A 76 5.94 -10.84 -16.04
CA VAL A 76 4.81 -11.61 -15.51
C VAL A 76 4.02 -12.16 -16.67
N ALA A 77 3.97 -13.50 -16.78
CA ALA A 77 3.11 -14.20 -17.73
C ALA A 77 1.75 -14.46 -17.05
N VAL A 78 0.68 -14.21 -17.79
CA VAL A 78 -0.69 -14.47 -17.36
C VAL A 78 -1.36 -15.29 -18.44
N ASP A 79 -1.73 -16.53 -18.12
CA ASP A 79 -2.32 -17.46 -19.11
C ASP A 79 -3.83 -17.28 -19.24
N ALA A 80 -4.54 -17.09 -18.15
CA ALA A 80 -6.00 -16.96 -18.15
C ALA A 80 -6.46 -15.62 -17.53
N ALA A 81 -6.11 -15.39 -16.27
CA ALA A 81 -6.48 -14.18 -15.54
C ALA A 81 -5.56 -13.97 -14.34
N ARG A 82 -5.54 -12.75 -13.82
CA ARG A 82 -4.84 -12.38 -12.58
C ARG A 82 -5.71 -11.50 -11.69
N ILE A 83 -5.44 -11.51 -10.41
CA ILE A 83 -6.02 -10.57 -9.45
C ILE A 83 -5.28 -9.23 -9.62
N ALA A 84 -6.00 -8.20 -10.05
CA ALA A 84 -5.47 -6.85 -10.22
C ALA A 84 -5.46 -6.07 -8.91
N GLU A 85 -6.57 -6.16 -8.16
CA GLU A 85 -6.73 -5.44 -6.89
C GLU A 85 -7.58 -6.24 -5.89
N ILE A 86 -7.23 -6.11 -4.62
CA ILE A 86 -8.05 -6.52 -3.48
C ILE A 86 -8.21 -5.29 -2.58
N ALA A 87 -9.44 -4.84 -2.36
CA ALA A 87 -9.79 -3.77 -1.44
C ALA A 87 -10.60 -4.31 -0.27
N THR A 88 -10.35 -3.82 0.94
CA THR A 88 -11.12 -4.23 2.13
C THR A 88 -11.79 -3.04 2.77
N ARG A 89 -13.05 -3.21 3.17
CA ARG A 89 -13.81 -2.25 3.97
C ARG A 89 -14.39 -2.97 5.18
N GLN A 90 -14.43 -2.31 6.32
CA GLN A 90 -14.89 -2.88 7.58
C GLN A 90 -16.06 -2.05 8.13
N GLU A 91 -17.12 -2.73 8.55
CA GLU A 91 -18.22 -2.15 9.31
C GLU A 91 -18.25 -2.79 10.69
N HIS A 92 -17.92 -2.01 11.71
CA HIS A 92 -17.90 -2.45 13.09
C HIS A 92 -19.28 -2.25 13.72
N ARG A 93 -19.81 -3.32 14.29
CA ARG A 93 -21.10 -3.35 14.96
C ARG A 93 -20.95 -3.99 16.34
N ASP A 94 -21.99 -3.89 17.17
CA ASP A 94 -21.95 -4.54 18.47
C ASP A 94 -21.81 -6.06 18.32
N GLY A 95 -20.72 -6.61 18.87
CA GLY A 95 -20.39 -8.02 18.86
C GLY A 95 -19.84 -8.61 17.56
N HIS A 96 -19.76 -7.88 16.44
CA HIS A 96 -19.19 -8.40 15.20
C HIS A 96 -18.62 -7.33 14.28
N VAL A 97 -17.82 -7.77 13.30
CA VAL A 97 -17.32 -6.94 12.19
C VAL A 97 -17.74 -7.59 10.87
N ASP A 98 -18.38 -6.82 10.00
CA ASP A 98 -18.62 -7.19 8.63
C ASP A 98 -17.46 -6.66 7.76
N VAL A 99 -16.76 -7.60 7.09
CA VAL A 99 -15.64 -7.29 6.19
C VAL A 99 -16.10 -7.47 4.75
N THR A 100 -16.19 -6.38 4.01
CA THR A 100 -16.43 -6.40 2.57
C THR A 100 -15.09 -6.46 1.85
N VAL A 101 -14.92 -7.43 0.97
CA VAL A 101 -13.71 -7.64 0.16
C VAL A 101 -14.06 -7.44 -1.31
N GLY A 102 -13.64 -6.30 -1.86
CA GLY A 102 -13.71 -6.05 -3.31
C GLY A 102 -12.56 -6.76 -4.01
N VAL A 103 -12.87 -7.48 -5.06
CA VAL A 103 -11.89 -8.19 -5.91
C VAL A 103 -12.02 -7.66 -7.33
N GLU A 104 -10.91 -7.20 -7.90
CA GLU A 104 -10.79 -6.88 -9.32
C GLU A 104 -9.81 -7.84 -9.99
N ALA A 105 -10.21 -8.43 -11.10
CA ALA A 105 -9.40 -9.34 -11.91
C ALA A 105 -9.30 -8.86 -13.35
N GLU A 106 -8.15 -9.10 -13.96
CA GLU A 106 -7.89 -8.90 -15.37
C GLU A 106 -7.80 -10.24 -16.07
N ALA A 107 -8.69 -10.53 -17.02
CA ALA A 107 -8.66 -11.72 -17.85
C ALA A 107 -7.97 -11.44 -19.18
N VAL A 108 -7.25 -12.44 -19.70
CA VAL A 108 -6.63 -12.40 -21.03
C VAL A 108 -7.73 -12.37 -22.12
N ASP A 109 -8.76 -13.21 -21.98
CA ASP A 109 -10.00 -13.11 -22.76
C ASP A 109 -11.10 -12.51 -21.88
N PRO A 110 -11.64 -11.32 -22.23
CA PRO A 110 -12.69 -10.67 -21.46
C PRO A 110 -13.98 -11.51 -21.28
N ARG A 111 -14.16 -12.54 -22.11
CA ARG A 111 -15.32 -13.46 -22.02
C ARG A 111 -15.14 -14.56 -20.98
N THR A 112 -13.94 -14.67 -20.38
CA THR A 112 -13.65 -15.69 -19.39
C THR A 112 -14.54 -15.48 -18.15
N SER A 113 -15.35 -16.49 -17.81
CA SER A 113 -16.11 -16.48 -16.58
C SER A 113 -15.18 -16.76 -15.40
N LEU A 114 -15.15 -15.85 -14.44
CA LEU A 114 -14.30 -15.94 -13.26
C LEU A 114 -15.13 -15.94 -11.98
N THR A 115 -14.65 -16.69 -11.00
CA THR A 115 -15.16 -16.64 -9.62
C THR A 115 -14.01 -16.35 -8.67
N ALA A 116 -14.26 -15.59 -7.60
CA ALA A 116 -13.32 -15.41 -6.52
C ALA A 116 -13.82 -16.17 -5.27
N GLU A 117 -12.95 -16.97 -4.70
CA GLU A 117 -13.13 -17.59 -3.40
C GLU A 117 -12.33 -16.79 -2.39
N VAL A 118 -13.02 -16.23 -1.39
CA VAL A 118 -12.44 -15.33 -0.39
C VAL A 118 -12.58 -15.97 0.98
N ALA A 119 -11.46 -16.20 1.65
CA ALA A 119 -11.43 -16.82 2.98
C ALA A 119 -10.70 -15.90 3.97
N LEU A 120 -11.25 -15.81 5.18
CA LEU A 120 -10.65 -15.08 6.29
C LEU A 120 -10.35 -16.06 7.41
N SER A 121 -9.10 -16.06 7.88
CA SER A 121 -8.64 -16.93 8.96
C SER A 121 -8.02 -16.10 10.09
N GLY A 122 -8.15 -16.59 11.32
CA GLY A 122 -7.51 -16.04 12.50
C GLY A 122 -6.98 -17.16 13.38
N GLU A 123 -5.79 -16.99 13.94
CA GLU A 123 -5.13 -17.99 14.79
C GLU A 123 -5.06 -19.39 14.16
N GLY A 124 -4.85 -19.44 12.84
CA GLY A 124 -4.75 -20.70 12.08
C GLY A 124 -6.08 -21.41 11.83
N ARG A 125 -7.22 -20.78 12.11
CA ARG A 125 -8.55 -21.33 11.86
C ARG A 125 -9.31 -20.45 10.88
N GLU A 126 -10.01 -21.07 9.94
CA GLU A 126 -10.95 -20.37 9.08
C GLU A 126 -12.14 -19.86 9.90
N ILE A 127 -12.47 -18.59 9.72
CA ILE A 127 -13.54 -17.88 10.41
C ILE A 127 -14.73 -17.69 9.49
N ALA A 128 -14.45 -17.25 8.26
CA ALA A 128 -15.50 -16.99 7.27
C ALA A 128 -14.96 -17.25 5.86
N ARG A 129 -15.87 -17.67 4.97
CA ARG A 129 -15.59 -17.87 3.56
C ARG A 129 -16.78 -17.43 2.73
N ASP A 130 -16.50 -16.86 1.57
CA ASP A 130 -17.50 -16.52 0.56
C ASP A 130 -16.97 -16.86 -0.83
N ARG A 131 -17.86 -17.15 -1.77
CA ARG A 131 -17.54 -17.41 -3.17
C ARG A 131 -18.45 -16.59 -4.05
N ILE A 132 -17.86 -15.73 -4.84
CA ILE A 132 -18.58 -14.74 -5.64
C ILE A 132 -18.24 -14.86 -7.12
N PRO A 133 -19.20 -14.71 -8.03
CA PRO A 133 -18.91 -14.50 -9.44
C PRO A 133 -18.33 -13.10 -9.64
N LEU A 134 -17.45 -12.95 -10.64
CA LEU A 134 -16.94 -11.66 -11.06
C LEU A 134 -17.69 -11.22 -12.33
N ALA A 135 -18.44 -10.12 -12.22
CA ALA A 135 -19.07 -9.47 -13.35
C ALA A 135 -18.12 -8.40 -13.92
N ASP A 136 -17.78 -8.50 -15.19
CA ASP A 136 -16.78 -7.61 -15.82
C ASP A 136 -15.47 -7.53 -15.03
N GLY A 137 -15.05 -8.68 -14.49
CA GLY A 137 -13.83 -8.80 -13.69
C GLY A 137 -13.94 -8.27 -12.25
N LYS A 138 -15.12 -7.88 -11.76
CA LYS A 138 -15.31 -7.28 -10.44
C LYS A 138 -16.37 -7.99 -9.61
N GLY A 139 -16.14 -8.04 -8.29
CA GLY A 139 -17.11 -8.59 -7.33
C GLY A 139 -16.79 -8.19 -5.90
N GLU A 140 -17.78 -8.36 -5.01
CA GLU A 140 -17.64 -8.08 -3.58
C GLU A 140 -18.09 -9.29 -2.76
N ALA A 141 -17.17 -9.82 -1.95
CA ALA A 141 -17.46 -10.83 -0.94
C ALA A 141 -17.78 -10.17 0.41
N ARG A 142 -18.62 -10.83 1.21
CA ARG A 142 -18.98 -10.35 2.55
C ARG A 142 -18.68 -11.43 3.58
N LEU A 143 -17.79 -11.09 4.51
CA LEU A 143 -17.33 -11.98 5.56
C LEU A 143 -17.69 -11.38 6.91
N ARG A 144 -18.30 -12.19 7.76
CA ARG A 144 -18.67 -11.79 9.12
C ARG A 144 -17.72 -12.43 10.13
N VAL A 145 -17.23 -11.61 11.04
CA VAL A 145 -16.38 -12.02 12.16
C VAL A 145 -17.12 -11.75 13.46
N ASP A 146 -17.65 -12.78 14.09
CA ASP A 146 -18.29 -12.65 15.39
C ASP A 146 -17.25 -12.64 16.52
N ALA A 147 -17.50 -11.84 17.57
CA ALA A 147 -16.58 -11.61 18.70
C ALA A 147 -15.13 -11.34 18.26
N PRO A 148 -14.90 -10.34 17.42
CA PRO A 148 -13.58 -10.09 16.82
C PRO A 148 -12.55 -9.67 17.87
N ARG A 149 -11.32 -10.15 17.71
CA ARG A 149 -10.17 -9.56 18.41
C ARG A 149 -9.73 -8.31 17.66
N LEU A 150 -9.89 -7.15 18.29
CA LEU A 150 -9.59 -5.86 17.66
C LEU A 150 -8.10 -5.55 17.75
N TRP A 151 -7.59 -4.96 16.67
CA TRP A 151 -6.23 -4.45 16.61
C TRP A 151 -6.14 -3.08 17.31
N TRP A 152 -5.06 -2.87 18.08
CA TRP A 152 -4.80 -1.62 18.81
C TRP A 152 -3.40 -1.07 18.51
N PRO A 153 -3.20 0.26 18.56
CA PRO A 153 -1.86 0.84 18.53
C PRO A 153 -0.99 0.36 19.70
N ASN A 154 0.32 0.46 19.53
CA ASN A 154 1.29 0.10 20.58
C ASN A 154 0.95 0.75 21.92
N GLY A 155 0.96 -0.04 22.99
CA GLY A 155 0.64 0.39 24.36
C GLY A 155 -0.85 0.57 24.66
N MET A 156 -1.76 0.25 23.73
CA MET A 156 -3.21 0.33 23.94
C MET A 156 -3.92 -1.03 23.98
N GLY A 157 -3.27 -2.06 23.50
CA GLY A 157 -3.79 -3.43 23.44
C GLY A 157 -2.96 -4.30 22.51
N GLU A 158 -3.53 -5.43 22.11
CA GLU A 158 -2.88 -6.39 21.23
C GLU A 158 -3.02 -5.98 19.76
N GLN A 159 -2.20 -6.58 18.87
CA GLN A 159 -2.20 -6.37 17.43
C GLN A 159 -2.56 -7.66 16.67
N PRO A 160 -3.72 -8.29 16.91
CA PRO A 160 -4.12 -9.48 16.18
C PRO A 160 -4.30 -9.16 14.70
N LEU A 161 -3.79 -10.05 13.85
CA LEU A 161 -3.96 -9.97 12.41
C LEU A 161 -4.71 -11.20 11.93
N TYR A 162 -5.58 -10.98 10.95
CA TYR A 162 -6.33 -12.00 10.24
C TYR A 162 -5.71 -12.21 8.86
N ASP A 163 -5.61 -13.46 8.43
CA ASP A 163 -5.13 -13.83 7.10
C ASP A 163 -6.32 -13.84 6.13
N LEU A 164 -6.26 -12.97 5.14
CA LEU A 164 -7.22 -12.88 4.03
C LEU A 164 -6.59 -13.55 2.81
N GLU A 165 -7.22 -14.61 2.32
CA GLU A 165 -6.85 -15.29 1.09
C GLU A 165 -7.93 -15.11 0.02
N VAL A 166 -7.51 -14.76 -1.18
CA VAL A 166 -8.37 -14.67 -2.37
C VAL A 166 -7.80 -15.61 -3.43
N VAL A 167 -8.61 -16.56 -3.87
CA VAL A 167 -8.28 -17.49 -4.95
C VAL A 167 -9.21 -17.24 -6.11
N LEU A 168 -8.63 -16.86 -7.26
CA LEU A 168 -9.35 -16.68 -8.50
C LEU A 168 -9.46 -18.02 -9.22
N ARG A 169 -10.66 -18.35 -9.73
CA ARG A 169 -10.93 -19.61 -10.42
C ARG A 169 -11.59 -19.35 -11.78
N ASP A 170 -11.27 -20.21 -12.73
CA ASP A 170 -11.91 -20.26 -14.04
C ASP A 170 -13.31 -20.90 -13.99
N ALA A 171 -13.95 -21.04 -15.17
CA ALA A 171 -15.27 -21.65 -15.31
C ALA A 171 -15.32 -23.14 -14.89
N ASP A 172 -14.19 -23.85 -15.01
CA ASP A 172 -14.04 -25.26 -14.64
C ASP A 172 -13.73 -25.43 -13.14
N GLY A 173 -13.52 -24.30 -12.44
CA GLY A 173 -13.19 -24.27 -11.01
C GLY A 173 -11.70 -24.43 -10.71
N ASN A 174 -10.82 -24.43 -11.73
CA ASN A 174 -9.39 -24.50 -11.53
C ASN A 174 -8.86 -23.17 -10.98
N PRO A 175 -7.91 -23.18 -10.03
CA PRO A 175 -7.29 -21.94 -9.56
C PRO A 175 -6.37 -21.38 -10.67
N VAL A 176 -6.55 -20.09 -10.97
CA VAL A 176 -5.76 -19.37 -12.00
C VAL A 176 -4.84 -18.32 -11.38
N ASP A 177 -5.18 -17.79 -10.21
CA ASP A 177 -4.33 -16.88 -9.43
C ASP A 177 -4.73 -16.89 -7.95
N SER A 178 -3.83 -16.49 -7.07
CA SER A 178 -4.12 -16.34 -5.64
C SER A 178 -3.30 -15.23 -5.01
N GLN A 179 -3.90 -14.52 -4.07
CA GLN A 179 -3.21 -13.52 -3.25
C GLN A 179 -3.57 -13.67 -1.77
N ARG A 180 -2.60 -13.38 -0.91
CA ARG A 180 -2.78 -13.35 0.55
C ARG A 180 -2.41 -11.98 1.10
N ARG A 181 -3.20 -11.53 2.10
CA ARG A 181 -2.95 -10.31 2.84
C ARG A 181 -3.26 -10.53 4.32
N ARG A 182 -2.62 -9.75 5.18
CA ARG A 182 -2.99 -9.69 6.60
C ARG A 182 -3.71 -8.38 6.88
N ILE A 183 -4.82 -8.47 7.60
CA ILE A 183 -5.61 -7.30 8.00
C ILE A 183 -5.81 -7.27 9.51
N GLY A 184 -5.78 -6.08 10.09
CA GLY A 184 -6.21 -5.84 11.47
C GLY A 184 -7.65 -5.33 11.46
N LEU A 185 -8.49 -5.84 12.35
CA LEU A 185 -9.86 -5.33 12.51
C LEU A 185 -9.86 -4.17 13.50
N ARG A 186 -10.14 -2.97 12.99
CA ARG A 186 -10.21 -1.75 13.80
C ARG A 186 -11.02 -0.67 13.11
N THR A 187 -11.59 0.23 13.91
CA THR A 187 -11.94 1.58 13.45
C THR A 187 -10.77 2.53 13.72
N ILE A 188 -10.59 3.55 12.87
CA ILE A 188 -9.73 4.69 13.14
C ILE A 188 -10.38 5.93 12.57
N GLU A 189 -10.56 6.94 13.41
CA GLU A 189 -11.24 8.17 13.06
C GLU A 189 -10.41 9.37 13.51
N LEU A 190 -10.53 10.46 12.76
CA LEU A 190 -10.04 11.77 13.16
C LEU A 190 -11.24 12.56 13.68
N VAL A 191 -11.24 12.81 14.98
CA VAL A 191 -12.33 13.53 15.67
C VAL A 191 -12.00 15.02 15.71
N GLN A 192 -12.85 15.82 15.06
CA GLN A 192 -12.78 17.26 15.03
C GLN A 192 -14.07 17.84 15.61
N GLU A 193 -13.99 18.36 16.82
CA GLU A 193 -15.12 18.93 17.57
C GLU A 193 -14.77 20.37 18.00
N LYS A 194 -15.70 21.28 17.79
CA LYS A 194 -15.55 22.67 18.25
C LYS A 194 -15.89 22.80 19.73
N ASP A 195 -15.07 23.55 20.42
CA ASP A 195 -15.31 23.97 21.82
C ASP A 195 -15.10 25.47 21.96
N GLU A 196 -15.09 25.97 23.20
CA GLU A 196 -14.89 27.41 23.49
C GLU A 196 -13.47 27.92 23.17
N TRP A 197 -12.50 27.01 23.01
CA TRP A 197 -11.08 27.31 22.76
C TRP A 197 -10.67 27.13 21.29
N GLY A 198 -11.46 26.38 20.52
CA GLY A 198 -11.16 26.12 19.12
C GLY A 198 -11.77 24.84 18.57
N GLU A 199 -10.97 24.04 17.87
CA GLU A 199 -11.39 22.78 17.27
C GLU A 199 -10.39 21.68 17.62
N SER A 200 -10.88 20.55 18.13
CA SER A 200 -10.03 19.40 18.45
C SER A 200 -9.48 18.74 17.19
N PHE A 201 -8.36 18.06 17.34
CA PHE A 201 -7.75 17.22 16.29
C PHE A 201 -7.19 15.97 16.96
N VAL A 202 -8.06 14.98 17.18
CA VAL A 202 -7.76 13.82 18.02
C VAL A 202 -8.04 12.53 17.26
N PHE A 203 -7.11 11.58 17.30
CA PHE A 203 -7.36 10.25 16.79
C PHE A 203 -8.17 9.41 17.76
N GLU A 204 -9.13 8.67 17.22
CA GLU A 204 -9.91 7.68 17.94
C GLU A 204 -9.75 6.32 17.28
N VAL A 205 -9.43 5.29 18.05
CA VAL A 205 -9.33 3.91 17.59
C VAL A 205 -10.29 3.04 18.40
N ASN A 206 -11.13 2.28 17.72
CA ASN A 206 -12.14 1.40 18.35
C ASN A 206 -12.97 2.14 19.43
N GLY A 207 -13.39 3.39 19.16
CA GLY A 207 -14.15 4.22 20.08
C GLY A 207 -13.32 4.81 21.24
N ARG A 208 -12.00 4.70 21.24
CA ARG A 208 -11.13 5.24 22.29
C ARG A 208 -10.19 6.31 21.75
N ARG A 209 -10.37 7.54 22.22
CA ARG A 209 -9.47 8.66 21.92
C ARG A 209 -8.10 8.46 22.55
N PHE A 210 -7.06 8.88 21.85
CA PHE A 210 -5.70 8.76 22.37
C PHE A 210 -4.79 9.89 21.92
N PHE A 211 -3.77 10.15 22.70
CA PHE A 211 -2.70 11.06 22.32
C PHE A 211 -1.71 10.34 21.40
N ALA A 212 -1.56 10.85 20.18
CA ALA A 212 -0.65 10.30 19.18
C ALA A 212 0.80 10.66 19.54
N LYS A 213 1.46 9.76 20.26
CA LYS A 213 2.89 9.85 20.60
C LYS A 213 3.70 9.25 19.46
N GLY A 214 4.47 10.07 18.77
CA GLY A 214 5.20 9.56 17.64
C GLY A 214 6.19 10.53 17.05
N ALA A 215 6.71 10.15 15.89
CA ALA A 215 7.68 10.93 15.15
C ALA A 215 7.35 10.93 13.65
N ASN A 216 7.91 11.92 12.94
CA ASN A 216 7.93 11.90 11.49
C ASN A 216 8.94 10.86 11.02
N TRP A 217 8.51 10.00 10.10
CA TRP A 217 9.37 9.08 9.38
C TRP A 217 9.81 9.74 8.07
N ILE A 218 11.05 10.11 7.99
CA ILE A 218 11.76 10.46 6.76
C ILE A 218 12.44 9.19 6.21
N PRO A 219 12.88 9.15 4.93
CA PRO A 219 13.61 7.99 4.43
C PRO A 219 14.78 7.60 5.35
N GLY A 220 14.81 6.36 5.78
CA GLY A 220 15.84 5.83 6.68
C GLY A 220 17.24 5.74 6.07
N ASP A 221 17.33 5.83 4.75
CA ASP A 221 18.58 5.99 3.98
C ASP A 221 18.29 6.79 2.72
N VAL A 222 19.24 7.62 2.29
CA VAL A 222 19.15 8.38 1.03
C VAL A 222 19.09 7.47 -0.19
N PHE A 223 19.71 6.30 -0.08
CA PHE A 223 19.66 5.25 -1.09
C PHE A 223 18.70 4.14 -0.63
N GLN A 224 17.46 4.20 -1.09
CA GLN A 224 16.41 3.26 -0.70
C GLN A 224 16.78 1.77 -0.82
N PRO A 225 17.58 1.31 -1.82
CA PRO A 225 18.01 -0.10 -1.88
C PRO A 225 18.82 -0.56 -0.66
N ARG A 226 19.35 0.35 0.14
CA ARG A 226 20.10 0.03 1.37
C ARG A 226 19.19 -0.20 2.58
N MET A 227 17.89 0.10 2.45
CA MET A 227 16.89 -0.20 3.46
C MET A 227 16.46 -1.66 3.35
N THR A 228 16.94 -2.47 4.28
CA THR A 228 16.54 -3.88 4.42
C THR A 228 15.38 -4.03 5.40
N GLU A 229 14.68 -5.17 5.35
CA GLU A 229 13.64 -5.50 6.34
C GLU A 229 14.17 -5.38 7.79
N GLY A 230 15.40 -5.84 8.04
CA GLY A 230 16.05 -5.72 9.35
C GLY A 230 16.15 -4.27 9.81
N LYS A 231 16.63 -3.35 8.95
CA LYS A 231 16.71 -1.93 9.30
C LYS A 231 15.34 -1.29 9.58
N TYR A 232 14.31 -1.64 8.81
CA TYR A 232 12.95 -1.19 9.11
C TYR A 232 12.49 -1.71 10.47
N ARG A 233 12.73 -2.98 10.75
CA ARG A 233 12.37 -3.61 12.03
C ARG A 233 13.07 -2.94 13.20
N ASP A 234 14.36 -2.70 13.11
CA ASP A 234 15.16 -2.07 14.19
C ASP A 234 14.67 -0.64 14.49
N LEU A 235 14.40 0.16 13.46
CA LEU A 235 13.88 1.51 13.61
C LEU A 235 12.47 1.52 14.24
N LEU A 236 11.59 0.62 13.79
CA LEU A 236 10.25 0.50 14.37
C LEU A 236 10.30 -0.06 15.79
N GLN A 237 11.22 -0.99 16.08
CA GLN A 237 11.42 -1.48 17.45
C GLN A 237 11.88 -0.36 18.38
N SER A 238 12.81 0.49 17.93
CA SER A 238 13.23 1.67 18.70
C SER A 238 12.06 2.61 19.02
N ALA A 239 11.11 2.77 18.08
CA ALA A 239 9.89 3.55 18.34
C ALA A 239 8.98 2.87 19.38
N VAL A 240 8.87 1.54 19.34
CA VAL A 240 8.13 0.75 20.34
C VAL A 240 8.75 0.90 21.72
N ASP A 241 10.08 0.81 21.82
CA ASP A 241 10.84 0.85 23.10
C ASP A 241 10.67 2.20 23.82
N VAL A 242 10.46 3.28 23.07
CA VAL A 242 10.14 4.60 23.64
C VAL A 242 8.64 4.89 23.71
N HIS A 243 7.82 3.86 23.63
CA HIS A 243 6.35 3.92 23.78
C HIS A 243 5.64 4.81 22.75
N MET A 244 6.16 4.92 21.54
CA MET A 244 5.45 5.55 20.43
C MET A 244 4.29 4.66 19.97
N ASN A 245 3.17 5.27 19.64
CA ASN A 245 1.97 4.60 19.14
C ASN A 245 1.54 5.08 17.74
N MET A 246 2.30 5.98 17.16
CA MET A 246 2.09 6.50 15.81
C MET A 246 3.41 6.82 15.12
N ILE A 247 3.47 6.54 13.83
CA ILE A 247 4.53 7.02 12.93
C ILE A 247 3.84 7.76 11.78
N ARG A 248 4.26 9.00 11.53
CA ARG A 248 3.79 9.75 10.38
C ARG A 248 4.78 9.57 9.23
N GLY A 249 4.39 8.82 8.19
CA GLY A 249 5.13 8.73 6.95
C GLY A 249 5.15 10.07 6.22
N TRP A 250 6.33 10.46 5.82
CA TRP A 250 6.58 11.73 5.12
C TRP A 250 6.44 11.58 3.63
#